data_8e3267901ca7bc8dda1756a2dd95e904
#
_entry.id   8e3267901ca7bc8dda1756a2dd95e904
#
_cell.length_a   1.000
_cell.length_b   1.000
_cell.length_c   1.000
_cell.angle_alpha   90.00
_cell.angle_beta   90.00
_cell.angle_gamma   90.00
#
_symmetry.space_group_name_H-M   'P 1'
#
loop_
_entity.id
_entity.type
_entity.pdbx_description
1 polymer ?
#
loop_
_entity_poly.entity_id
_entity_poly.type
_entity_poly.pdbx_seq_one_letter_code
_entity_poly.pdbx_strand_id
1 'polypeptide(L)'
;MRILPVALLAGMCVLPANLSAQHVTADGAAQTFSFLTGQYFDDYFKMNPTAGTAAGLHQYDTQLEDYSAAGVGRQIATLHDWEKKLSAIDPKALDAEPAADYQILLNSIRAQLLQLEVVRGWEKNPDGYSSGVTGSIFSIMERPYAPVNVRLRAVVEREKLIPQVLQDARKNLKNPPRIYTEIALEQIDDLVDFFTTDVPSAFADADDAQAKADFAQTNPAVIAALKSYGAWMKSDLLPRSNGDFRYGADTFSKALVYDEMVDTPLDRLLAIGLADLHKNQAEFARVAKAIDPAKTPQQELAELATIHPAPDKLLQAFHDKFNSEIAFIKSHHIITLPSDVEPVLEETPPFMRATTQASMDAPGPFETHSTKAYFNVTLPEKGWSPERVAEHMAAFNVGTLVSTSVHEAYPGHYVQFLFEPQFPSTIRKLIGANTNVEGWAHYCEQMMLDEGYGQPGAGADNAREANLIRLGQLQDALLRDARFIAGIRMHTGVGGAMTQDEAVQFFVTEGYQSKAIGEMETKRGTSDALYLYYTLGKLEILKLREDVKKKRGAAFSLQQFHDDFMKQGTAPIKVIRKAMLHDDSPVL
;
A
#
# COMPACT_ATOMS: atom_id res chain seq x y z
N MET A 1 72.95 -15.63 -41.23
CA MET A 1 73.96 -14.64 -41.51
C MET A 1 73.53 -13.30 -40.91
N ARG A 2 74.29 -12.86 -39.92
CA ARG A 2 74.35 -11.55 -39.22
C ARG A 2 73.02 -10.94 -38.71
N ILE A 3 72.91 -11.04 -37.42
CA ILE A 3 72.09 -10.27 -36.48
C ILE A 3 72.77 -8.97 -36.14
N LEU A 4 72.06 -7.85 -36.10
CA LEU A 4 72.43 -6.63 -35.45
C LEU A 4 71.31 -6.15 -34.52
N PRO A 5 71.64 -5.71 -33.29
CA PRO A 5 70.66 -5.32 -32.30
C PRO A 5 70.27 -3.83 -32.42
N VAL A 6 69.00 -3.51 -32.22
CA VAL A 6 68.54 -2.11 -32.07
C VAL A 6 68.37 -1.82 -30.58
N ALA A 7 69.03 -0.83 -30.10
CA ALA A 7 68.94 -0.35 -28.72
C ALA A 7 67.61 0.39 -28.45
N LEU A 8 66.91 0.03 -27.37
CA LEU A 8 65.80 0.80 -26.83
C LEU A 8 66.30 1.94 -25.96
N LEU A 9 66.04 3.19 -26.36
CA LEU A 9 66.09 4.34 -25.48
C LEU A 9 64.74 4.50 -24.77
N ALA A 10 64.75 4.32 -23.45
CA ALA A 10 63.60 4.62 -22.58
C ALA A 10 63.56 6.12 -22.30
N GLY A 11 62.68 6.84 -22.95
CA GLY A 11 62.33 8.23 -22.60
C GLY A 11 61.17 8.22 -21.57
N MET A 12 61.48 8.54 -20.32
CA MET A 12 60.45 8.84 -19.29
C MET A 12 59.86 10.22 -19.58
N CYS A 13 58.67 10.26 -20.20
CA CYS A 13 57.82 11.44 -20.18
C CYS A 13 56.98 11.44 -18.90
N VAL A 14 57.34 12.27 -17.94
CA VAL A 14 56.49 12.65 -16.80
C VAL A 14 55.44 13.61 -17.34
N LEU A 15 54.22 13.14 -17.54
CA LEU A 15 53.07 14.01 -17.78
C LEU A 15 52.53 14.49 -16.43
N PRO A 16 52.25 15.78 -16.25
CA PRO A 16 51.57 16.27 -15.06
C PRO A 16 50.13 15.78 -15.09
N ALA A 17 49.70 15.10 -14.04
CA ALA A 17 48.31 14.73 -13.81
C ALA A 17 47.50 16.00 -13.47
N ASN A 18 47.05 16.71 -14.50
CA ASN A 18 45.95 17.65 -14.36
C ASN A 18 44.66 16.82 -14.35
N LEU A 19 44.15 16.48 -13.16
CA LEU A 19 42.77 16.09 -12.95
C LEU A 19 41.89 17.33 -13.24
N SER A 20 41.60 17.56 -14.52
CA SER A 20 40.48 18.40 -14.92
C SER A 20 39.21 17.68 -14.44
N ALA A 21 38.45 18.33 -13.59
CA ALA A 21 37.08 17.95 -13.35
C ALA A 21 36.36 17.90 -14.71
N GLN A 22 36.15 16.70 -15.25
CA GLN A 22 35.34 16.53 -16.44
C GLN A 22 33.93 17.00 -16.08
N HIS A 23 33.45 18.06 -16.70
CA HIS A 23 32.03 18.37 -16.74
C HIS A 23 31.33 17.18 -17.41
N VAL A 24 30.69 16.33 -16.59
CA VAL A 24 29.82 15.30 -17.09
C VAL A 24 28.69 16.02 -17.81
N THR A 25 28.48 15.75 -19.08
CA THR A 25 27.36 16.28 -19.85
C THR A 25 26.07 15.75 -19.28
N ALA A 26 24.92 16.44 -19.44
CA ALA A 26 23.62 15.98 -18.99
C ALA A 26 23.30 14.55 -19.47
N ASP A 27 23.64 14.22 -20.71
CA ASP A 27 23.53 12.86 -21.26
C ASP A 27 24.37 11.84 -20.49
N GLY A 28 25.58 12.18 -20.07
CA GLY A 28 26.45 11.30 -19.29
C GLY A 28 25.94 11.07 -17.86
N ALA A 29 25.35 12.09 -17.23
CA ALA A 29 24.75 11.97 -15.90
C ALA A 29 23.48 11.10 -15.95
N ALA A 30 22.61 11.28 -16.94
CA ALA A 30 21.40 10.49 -17.14
C ALA A 30 21.72 9.02 -17.44
N GLN A 31 22.71 8.74 -18.27
CA GLN A 31 23.17 7.37 -18.54
C GLN A 31 23.75 6.70 -17.30
N THR A 32 24.55 7.43 -16.52
CA THR A 32 25.10 6.93 -15.24
C THR A 32 23.97 6.61 -14.25
N PHE A 33 22.99 7.51 -14.10
CA PHE A 33 21.84 7.29 -13.22
C PHE A 33 21.02 6.08 -13.65
N SER A 34 20.69 5.96 -14.93
CA SER A 34 19.96 4.81 -15.49
C SER A 34 20.68 3.48 -15.24
N PHE A 35 22.00 3.45 -15.44
CA PHE A 35 22.82 2.26 -15.17
C PHE A 35 22.81 1.88 -13.68
N LEU A 36 23.01 2.87 -12.79
CA LEU A 36 22.97 2.63 -11.34
C LEU A 36 21.59 2.21 -10.86
N THR A 37 20.52 2.74 -11.43
CA THR A 37 19.14 2.33 -11.14
C THR A 37 18.91 0.85 -11.44
N GLY A 38 19.37 0.36 -12.60
CA GLY A 38 19.29 -1.06 -12.94
C GLY A 38 20.04 -1.94 -11.93
N GLN A 39 21.26 -1.57 -11.59
CA GLN A 39 22.07 -2.30 -10.60
C GLN A 39 21.45 -2.25 -9.19
N TYR A 40 20.82 -1.14 -8.80
CA TYR A 40 20.12 -1.03 -7.53
C TYR A 40 18.96 -2.02 -7.45
N PHE A 41 18.11 -2.10 -8.47
CA PHE A 41 16.99 -3.05 -8.46
C PHE A 41 17.43 -4.50 -8.52
N ASP A 42 18.53 -4.82 -9.22
CA ASP A 42 19.14 -6.14 -9.17
C ASP A 42 19.56 -6.55 -7.74
N ASP A 43 20.16 -5.63 -6.99
CA ASP A 43 20.55 -5.87 -5.61
C ASP A 43 19.34 -5.84 -4.67
N TYR A 44 18.38 -4.93 -4.91
CA TYR A 44 17.14 -4.83 -4.14
C TYR A 44 16.35 -6.15 -4.15
N PHE A 45 16.12 -6.74 -5.32
CA PHE A 45 15.37 -8.00 -5.43
C PHE A 45 16.13 -9.21 -4.88
N LYS A 46 17.47 -9.20 -4.89
CA LYS A 46 18.26 -10.22 -4.19
C LYS A 46 18.12 -10.12 -2.67
N MET A 47 18.00 -8.90 -2.14
CA MET A 47 17.78 -8.69 -0.70
C MET A 47 16.31 -8.89 -0.31
N ASN A 48 15.37 -8.66 -1.23
CA ASN A 48 13.92 -8.72 -1.04
C ASN A 48 13.27 -9.61 -2.11
N PRO A 49 13.55 -10.93 -2.11
CA PRO A 49 13.07 -11.83 -3.16
C PRO A 49 11.55 -11.95 -3.20
N THR A 50 10.85 -11.80 -2.08
CA THR A 50 9.37 -11.80 -2.07
C THR A 50 8.79 -10.59 -2.81
N ALA A 51 9.43 -9.42 -2.72
CA ALA A 51 9.09 -8.26 -3.53
C ALA A 51 9.34 -8.52 -5.03
N GLY A 52 10.38 -9.30 -5.36
CA GLY A 52 10.62 -9.75 -6.73
C GLY A 52 9.48 -10.61 -7.28
N THR A 53 9.02 -11.60 -6.51
CA THR A 53 7.85 -12.42 -6.86
C THR A 53 6.61 -11.55 -7.05
N ALA A 54 6.32 -10.65 -6.11
CA ALA A 54 5.16 -9.76 -6.19
C ALA A 54 5.23 -8.81 -7.42
N ALA A 55 6.43 -8.42 -7.83
CA ALA A 55 6.64 -7.63 -9.03
C ALA A 55 6.48 -8.45 -10.34
N GLY A 56 6.30 -9.77 -10.28
CA GLY A 56 6.22 -10.67 -11.45
C GLY A 56 7.59 -11.20 -11.91
N LEU A 57 8.62 -11.12 -11.09
CA LEU A 57 9.98 -11.61 -11.37
C LEU A 57 10.18 -13.02 -10.77
N HIS A 58 9.65 -14.02 -11.45
CA HIS A 58 9.53 -15.41 -10.95
C HIS A 58 10.85 -16.16 -10.73
N GLN A 59 11.99 -15.61 -11.12
CA GLN A 59 13.31 -16.15 -10.74
C GLN A 59 13.60 -16.07 -9.23
N TYR A 60 12.80 -15.31 -8.48
CA TYR A 60 12.90 -15.15 -7.02
C TYR A 60 11.94 -16.04 -6.23
N ASP A 61 11.05 -16.79 -6.87
CA ASP A 61 9.96 -17.55 -6.23
C ASP A 61 10.43 -18.58 -5.21
N THR A 62 11.64 -19.10 -5.34
CA THR A 62 12.22 -20.12 -4.45
C THR A 62 13.00 -19.55 -3.27
N GLN A 63 13.00 -18.22 -3.09
CA GLN A 63 13.86 -17.53 -2.14
C GLN A 63 13.03 -16.75 -1.11
N LEU A 64 13.61 -16.55 0.07
CA LEU A 64 13.12 -15.64 1.13
C LEU A 64 14.25 -14.68 1.52
N GLU A 65 13.87 -13.60 2.16
CA GLU A 65 14.77 -12.65 2.80
C GLU A 65 15.62 -13.34 3.88
N ASP A 66 16.84 -12.86 4.10
CA ASP A 66 17.64 -13.27 5.25
C ASP A 66 17.21 -12.46 6.48
N TYR A 67 16.29 -13.01 7.26
CA TYR A 67 15.74 -12.41 8.47
C TYR A 67 16.69 -12.44 9.67
N SER A 68 17.89 -13.01 9.56
CA SER A 68 18.87 -12.98 10.66
C SER A 68 19.38 -11.56 10.92
N ALA A 69 19.82 -11.27 12.15
CA ALA A 69 20.45 -9.98 12.46
C ALA A 69 21.67 -9.69 11.57
N ALA A 70 22.40 -10.73 11.13
CA ALA A 70 23.50 -10.59 10.18
C ALA A 70 23.00 -10.23 8.77
N GLY A 71 21.86 -10.81 8.34
CA GLY A 71 21.19 -10.47 7.08
C GLY A 71 20.75 -9.00 7.07
N VAL A 72 20.07 -8.55 8.12
CA VAL A 72 19.70 -7.16 8.31
C VAL A 72 20.91 -6.22 8.28
N GLY A 73 22.01 -6.60 8.96
CA GLY A 73 23.26 -5.84 8.93
C GLY A 73 23.85 -5.72 7.51
N ARG A 74 23.78 -6.77 6.70
CA ARG A 74 24.21 -6.71 5.28
C ARG A 74 23.31 -5.81 4.45
N GLN A 75 22.00 -5.87 4.66
CA GLN A 75 21.04 -5.01 3.98
C GLN A 75 21.32 -3.53 4.29
N ILE A 76 21.52 -3.18 5.56
CA ILE A 76 21.88 -1.81 5.98
C ILE A 76 23.18 -1.36 5.29
N ALA A 77 24.23 -2.18 5.30
CA ALA A 77 25.51 -1.84 4.66
C ALA A 77 25.35 -1.61 3.14
N THR A 78 24.55 -2.45 2.47
CA THR A 78 24.27 -2.32 1.04
C THR A 78 23.49 -1.03 0.74
N LEU A 79 22.49 -0.69 1.56
CA LEU A 79 21.71 0.54 1.38
C LEU A 79 22.54 1.79 1.59
N HIS A 80 23.46 1.82 2.57
CA HIS A 80 24.41 2.92 2.74
C HIS A 80 25.38 3.06 1.55
N ASP A 81 25.84 1.94 0.99
CA ASP A 81 26.66 1.99 -0.22
C ASP A 81 25.89 2.57 -1.42
N TRP A 82 24.62 2.19 -1.57
CA TRP A 82 23.73 2.74 -2.60
C TRP A 82 23.42 4.22 -2.38
N GLU A 83 23.14 4.65 -1.14
CA GLU A 83 22.97 6.07 -0.83
C GLU A 83 24.21 6.87 -1.21
N LYS A 84 25.38 6.36 -0.88
CA LYS A 84 26.66 6.99 -1.24
C LYS A 84 26.88 7.06 -2.75
N LYS A 85 26.64 5.97 -3.50
CA LYS A 85 26.77 5.92 -4.96
C LYS A 85 25.86 6.93 -5.64
N LEU A 86 24.57 6.96 -5.24
CA LEU A 86 23.60 7.91 -5.79
C LEU A 86 23.95 9.35 -5.41
N SER A 87 24.34 9.62 -4.18
CA SER A 87 24.74 10.97 -3.72
C SER A 87 25.97 11.54 -4.44
N ALA A 88 26.72 10.74 -5.19
CA ALA A 88 27.81 11.20 -6.04
C ALA A 88 27.31 11.80 -7.37
N ILE A 89 26.05 11.63 -7.74
CA ILE A 89 25.43 12.25 -8.91
C ILE A 89 24.98 13.66 -8.53
N ASP A 90 25.37 14.67 -9.33
CA ASP A 90 24.79 16.00 -9.20
C ASP A 90 23.36 16.00 -9.81
N PRO A 91 22.29 16.13 -9.01
CA PRO A 91 20.93 16.12 -9.53
C PRO A 91 20.62 17.31 -10.47
N LYS A 92 21.40 18.38 -10.42
CA LYS A 92 21.28 19.53 -11.33
C LYS A 92 21.79 19.23 -12.74
N ALA A 93 22.58 18.18 -12.90
CA ALA A 93 23.04 17.69 -14.20
C ALA A 93 22.04 16.73 -14.86
N LEU A 94 20.91 16.42 -14.20
CA LEU A 94 19.84 15.59 -14.73
C LEU A 94 18.71 16.46 -15.29
N ASP A 95 18.08 16.00 -16.36
CA ASP A 95 16.83 16.58 -16.83
C ASP A 95 15.71 16.39 -15.80
N ALA A 96 14.59 17.10 -15.97
CA ALA A 96 13.53 17.20 -14.96
C ALA A 96 12.96 15.84 -14.53
N GLU A 97 12.73 14.91 -15.48
CA GLU A 97 12.18 13.59 -15.19
C GLU A 97 13.19 12.67 -14.49
N PRO A 98 14.41 12.45 -15.00
CA PRO A 98 15.45 11.73 -14.25
C PRO A 98 15.81 12.34 -12.89
N ALA A 99 15.75 13.66 -12.75
CA ALA A 99 15.99 14.33 -11.46
C ALA A 99 14.88 14.02 -10.44
N ALA A 100 13.64 13.94 -10.89
CA ALA A 100 12.51 13.53 -10.05
C ALA A 100 12.65 12.05 -9.62
N ASP A 101 12.99 11.17 -10.54
CA ASP A 101 13.22 9.75 -10.27
C ASP A 101 14.40 9.52 -9.33
N TYR A 102 15.46 10.32 -9.47
CA TYR A 102 16.60 10.32 -8.54
C TYR A 102 16.13 10.63 -7.10
N GLN A 103 15.28 11.64 -6.92
CA GLN A 103 14.77 11.99 -5.59
C GLN A 103 13.91 10.88 -4.99
N ILE A 104 13.03 10.26 -5.80
CA ILE A 104 12.20 9.13 -5.36
C ILE A 104 13.08 7.97 -4.91
N LEU A 105 14.06 7.57 -5.73
CA LEU A 105 14.95 6.45 -5.42
C LEU A 105 15.78 6.70 -4.18
N LEU A 106 16.40 7.89 -4.07
CA LEU A 106 17.22 8.25 -2.90
C LEU A 106 16.39 8.28 -1.62
N ASN A 107 15.19 8.84 -1.67
CA ASN A 107 14.28 8.86 -0.53
C ASN A 107 13.81 7.45 -0.14
N SER A 108 13.52 6.58 -1.10
CA SER A 108 13.18 5.18 -0.81
C SER A 108 14.31 4.43 -0.09
N ILE A 109 15.56 4.65 -0.46
CA ILE A 109 16.72 4.10 0.25
C ILE A 109 16.79 4.63 1.68
N ARG A 110 16.58 5.93 1.88
CA ARG A 110 16.57 6.57 3.20
C ARG A 110 15.40 6.09 4.08
N ALA A 111 14.24 5.87 3.48
CA ALA A 111 13.10 5.27 4.16
C ALA A 111 13.42 3.87 4.68
N GLN A 112 14.03 3.03 3.84
CA GLN A 112 14.47 1.69 4.22
C GLN A 112 15.51 1.74 5.36
N LEU A 113 16.51 2.63 5.27
CA LEU A 113 17.49 2.83 6.35
C LEU A 113 16.81 3.31 7.64
N LEU A 114 15.85 4.24 7.56
CA LEU A 114 15.08 4.70 8.73
C LEU A 114 14.33 3.53 9.40
N GLN A 115 13.70 2.67 8.61
CA GLN A 115 12.98 1.49 9.12
C GLN A 115 13.93 0.47 9.77
N LEU A 116 15.10 0.21 9.17
CA LEU A 116 16.03 -0.81 9.67
C LEU A 116 16.86 -0.34 10.87
N GLU A 117 17.32 0.91 10.88
CA GLU A 117 18.24 1.43 11.88
C GLU A 117 17.57 2.15 13.05
N VAL A 118 16.45 2.89 12.80
CA VAL A 118 15.81 3.74 13.79
C VAL A 118 14.52 3.11 14.32
N VAL A 119 13.56 2.80 13.43
CA VAL A 119 12.29 2.15 13.84
C VAL A 119 12.57 0.73 14.34
N ARG A 120 13.44 -0.01 13.62
CA ARG A 120 13.88 -1.36 13.97
C ARG A 120 12.71 -2.32 14.16
N GLY A 121 11.75 -2.30 13.23
CA GLY A 121 10.59 -3.19 13.25
C GLY A 121 10.97 -4.66 13.38
N TRP A 122 12.10 -5.08 12.78
CA TRP A 122 12.66 -6.42 12.86
C TRP A 122 13.04 -6.88 14.29
N GLU A 123 13.21 -5.94 15.26
CA GLU A 123 13.41 -6.26 16.67
C GLU A 123 12.13 -6.15 17.52
N LYS A 124 11.06 -5.58 16.95
CA LYS A 124 9.88 -5.17 17.69
C LYS A 124 8.57 -5.82 17.23
N ASN A 125 8.48 -6.21 15.95
CA ASN A 125 7.23 -6.70 15.38
C ASN A 125 7.26 -8.22 15.15
N PRO A 126 6.69 -9.04 16.06
CA PRO A 126 6.64 -10.48 15.90
C PRO A 126 5.74 -10.93 14.74
N ASP A 127 4.68 -10.17 14.45
CA ASP A 127 3.79 -10.46 13.33
C ASP A 127 4.49 -10.30 11.97
N GLY A 128 5.41 -9.36 11.84
CA GLY A 128 6.20 -9.17 10.61
C GLY A 128 6.95 -10.43 10.17
N TYR A 129 7.25 -11.36 11.08
CA TYR A 129 7.84 -12.66 10.75
C TYR A 129 6.79 -13.69 10.35
N SER A 130 5.74 -13.89 11.16
CA SER A 130 4.71 -14.90 10.90
C SER A 130 3.85 -14.56 9.68
N SER A 131 3.34 -13.35 9.59
CA SER A 131 2.57 -12.89 8.44
C SER A 131 3.44 -12.70 7.19
N GLY A 132 4.71 -12.28 7.35
CA GLY A 132 5.65 -12.14 6.24
C GLY A 132 5.92 -13.48 5.53
N VAL A 133 6.23 -14.56 6.28
CA VAL A 133 6.44 -15.88 5.65
C VAL A 133 5.16 -16.44 5.05
N THR A 134 4.01 -16.20 5.67
CA THR A 134 2.71 -16.61 5.13
C THR A 134 2.40 -15.88 3.82
N GLY A 135 2.56 -14.55 3.78
CA GLY A 135 2.40 -13.74 2.59
C GLY A 135 3.34 -14.16 1.45
N SER A 136 4.54 -14.64 1.79
CA SER A 136 5.48 -15.16 0.78
C SER A 136 4.96 -16.41 0.05
N ILE A 137 4.23 -17.29 0.74
CA ILE A 137 3.58 -18.47 0.14
C ILE A 137 2.33 -18.03 -0.61
N PHE A 138 1.55 -17.12 -0.01
CA PHE A 138 0.34 -16.57 -0.62
C PHE A 138 0.61 -15.98 -2.02
N SER A 139 1.66 -15.17 -2.18
CA SER A 139 2.02 -14.55 -3.46
C SER A 139 2.33 -15.56 -4.60
N ILE A 140 2.68 -16.81 -4.26
CA ILE A 140 2.85 -17.89 -5.24
C ILE A 140 1.51 -18.58 -5.56
N MET A 141 0.59 -18.60 -4.60
CA MET A 141 -0.72 -19.25 -4.75
C MET A 141 -1.73 -18.39 -5.50
N GLU A 142 -1.71 -17.12 -5.24
CA GLU A 142 -2.70 -16.11 -5.63
C GLU A 142 -3.00 -16.13 -7.14
N ARG A 143 -1.96 -16.27 -7.96
CA ARG A 143 -2.07 -16.17 -9.42
C ARG A 143 -1.58 -17.41 -10.15
N PRO A 144 -2.28 -17.84 -11.21
CA PRO A 144 -1.83 -18.96 -12.05
C PRO A 144 -0.78 -18.52 -13.11
N TYR A 145 0.30 -17.86 -12.67
CA TYR A 145 1.37 -17.37 -13.59
C TYR A 145 2.23 -18.49 -14.19
N ALA A 146 2.22 -19.67 -13.59
CA ALA A 146 2.93 -20.84 -14.05
C ALA A 146 2.11 -22.12 -13.80
N PRO A 147 2.46 -23.27 -14.43
CA PRO A 147 1.85 -24.56 -14.12
C PRO A 147 1.88 -24.87 -12.61
N VAL A 148 0.84 -25.52 -12.10
CA VAL A 148 0.66 -25.81 -10.67
C VAL A 148 1.87 -26.54 -10.06
N ASN A 149 2.50 -27.47 -10.81
CA ASN A 149 3.69 -28.18 -10.34
C ASN A 149 4.90 -27.25 -10.17
N VAL A 150 5.06 -26.24 -11.03
CA VAL A 150 6.16 -25.26 -10.92
C VAL A 150 5.97 -24.42 -9.67
N ARG A 151 4.74 -23.93 -9.45
CA ARG A 151 4.39 -23.15 -8.26
C ARG A 151 4.51 -23.95 -6.97
N LEU A 152 4.07 -25.23 -6.97
CA LEU A 152 4.24 -26.11 -5.81
C LEU A 152 5.73 -26.33 -5.45
N ARG A 153 6.61 -26.49 -6.44
CA ARG A 153 8.05 -26.58 -6.19
C ARG A 153 8.60 -25.31 -5.55
N ALA A 154 8.15 -24.14 -6.01
CA ALA A 154 8.54 -22.85 -5.40
C ALA A 154 8.07 -22.75 -3.95
N VAL A 155 6.82 -23.14 -3.66
CA VAL A 155 6.28 -23.20 -2.28
C VAL A 155 7.14 -24.12 -1.41
N VAL A 156 7.46 -25.33 -1.86
CA VAL A 156 8.31 -26.29 -1.14
C VAL A 156 9.66 -25.66 -0.78
N GLU A 157 10.30 -24.97 -1.72
CA GLU A 157 11.61 -24.35 -1.45
C GLU A 157 11.50 -23.22 -0.41
N ARG A 158 10.45 -22.38 -0.43
CA ARG A 158 10.21 -21.38 0.62
C ARG A 158 9.86 -22.02 1.97
N GLU A 159 9.00 -23.04 1.98
CA GLU A 159 8.62 -23.74 3.21
C GLU A 159 9.83 -24.34 3.95
N LYS A 160 10.86 -24.82 3.24
CA LYS A 160 12.11 -25.30 3.85
C LYS A 160 12.83 -24.22 4.66
N LEU A 161 12.66 -22.94 4.32
CA LEU A 161 13.33 -21.81 4.96
C LEU A 161 12.54 -21.26 6.17
N ILE A 162 11.22 -21.37 6.17
CA ILE A 162 10.33 -20.77 7.18
C ILE A 162 10.68 -21.17 8.63
N PRO A 163 10.95 -22.44 8.97
CA PRO A 163 11.33 -22.79 10.35
C PRO A 163 12.56 -22.01 10.86
N GLN A 164 13.54 -21.74 9.98
CA GLN A 164 14.72 -20.95 10.35
C GLN A 164 14.37 -19.47 10.56
N VAL A 165 13.52 -18.90 9.72
CA VAL A 165 13.03 -17.51 9.88
C VAL A 165 12.38 -17.32 11.27
N LEU A 166 11.50 -18.23 11.69
CA LEU A 166 10.85 -18.16 13.00
C LEU A 166 11.83 -18.37 14.17
N GLN A 167 12.94 -19.11 13.97
CA GLN A 167 14.03 -19.19 14.95
C GLN A 167 14.81 -17.86 15.03
N ASP A 168 15.08 -17.22 13.91
CA ASP A 168 15.77 -15.93 13.88
C ASP A 168 14.91 -14.82 14.48
N ALA A 169 13.58 -14.86 14.27
CA ALA A 169 12.62 -14.00 14.97
C ALA A 169 12.79 -14.07 16.49
N ARG A 170 12.91 -15.27 17.07
CA ARG A 170 13.11 -15.44 18.53
C ARG A 170 14.42 -14.82 19.02
N LYS A 171 15.46 -14.81 18.19
CA LYS A 171 16.76 -14.19 18.52
C LYS A 171 16.70 -12.67 18.40
N ASN A 172 15.97 -12.17 17.40
CA ASN A 172 15.89 -10.75 17.07
C ASN A 172 14.95 -9.97 18.00
N LEU A 173 13.79 -10.55 18.35
CA LEU A 173 12.76 -9.90 19.15
C LEU A 173 13.21 -9.74 20.62
N LYS A 174 13.50 -8.51 21.01
CA LYS A 174 14.03 -8.21 22.35
C LYS A 174 12.94 -7.73 23.31
N ASN A 175 12.33 -6.60 23.00
CA ASN A 175 11.32 -5.95 23.83
C ASN A 175 10.26 -5.30 22.92
N PRO A 176 9.38 -6.10 22.29
CA PRO A 176 8.31 -5.56 21.46
C PRO A 176 7.32 -4.72 22.27
N PRO A 177 6.60 -3.80 21.61
CA PRO A 177 5.37 -3.26 22.16
C PRO A 177 4.40 -4.40 22.48
N ARG A 178 3.72 -4.32 23.64
CA ARG A 178 2.78 -5.37 24.04
C ARG A 178 1.71 -5.64 22.98
N ILE A 179 1.15 -4.56 22.42
CA ILE A 179 0.11 -4.63 21.37
C ILE A 179 0.59 -5.41 20.14
N TYR A 180 1.86 -5.32 19.73
CA TYR A 180 2.37 -6.06 18.59
C TYR A 180 2.42 -7.57 18.85
N THR A 181 2.75 -7.96 20.09
CA THR A 181 2.73 -9.38 20.46
C THR A 181 1.30 -9.92 20.59
N GLU A 182 0.37 -9.09 21.06
CA GLU A 182 -1.06 -9.44 21.15
C GLU A 182 -1.65 -9.64 19.74
N ILE A 183 -1.39 -8.72 18.80
CA ILE A 183 -1.83 -8.85 17.39
C ILE A 183 -1.27 -10.14 16.76
N ALA A 184 0.04 -10.40 16.91
CA ALA A 184 0.64 -11.62 16.38
C ALA A 184 0.02 -12.90 16.97
N LEU A 185 -0.35 -12.88 18.26
CA LEU A 185 -1.04 -14.01 18.89
C LEU A 185 -2.48 -14.17 18.44
N GLU A 186 -3.19 -13.09 18.16
CA GLU A 186 -4.55 -13.14 17.62
C GLU A 186 -4.57 -13.78 16.21
N GLN A 187 -3.54 -13.58 15.41
CA GLN A 187 -3.47 -14.07 14.03
C GLN A 187 -2.89 -15.49 13.90
N ILE A 188 -2.15 -15.99 14.89
CA ILE A 188 -1.33 -17.20 14.72
C ILE A 188 -2.14 -18.45 14.37
N ASP A 189 -3.36 -18.58 14.89
CA ASP A 189 -4.23 -19.73 14.63
C ASP A 189 -4.73 -19.69 13.17
N ASP A 190 -5.10 -18.51 12.65
CA ASP A 190 -5.51 -18.32 11.25
C ASP A 190 -4.35 -18.63 10.29
N LEU A 191 -3.10 -18.23 10.63
CA LEU A 191 -1.92 -18.58 9.84
C LEU A 191 -1.65 -20.09 9.82
N VAL A 192 -1.88 -20.77 10.94
CA VAL A 192 -1.81 -22.24 11.01
C VAL A 192 -2.89 -22.89 10.15
N ASP A 193 -4.10 -22.36 10.17
CA ASP A 193 -5.23 -22.86 9.36
C ASP A 193 -4.98 -22.65 7.87
N PHE A 194 -4.38 -21.54 7.46
CA PHE A 194 -3.91 -21.31 6.10
C PHE A 194 -3.01 -22.43 5.58
N PHE A 195 -1.97 -22.79 6.33
CA PHE A 195 -1.08 -23.90 5.95
C PHE A 195 -1.73 -25.28 6.09
N THR A 196 -2.74 -25.41 6.94
CA THR A 196 -3.43 -26.71 7.13
C THR A 196 -4.46 -26.97 6.05
N THR A 197 -5.11 -25.93 5.54
CA THR A 197 -6.31 -26.03 4.68
C THR A 197 -6.07 -25.43 3.30
N ASP A 198 -5.63 -24.16 3.22
CA ASP A 198 -5.65 -23.40 1.97
C ASP A 198 -4.48 -23.76 1.07
N VAL A 199 -3.26 -23.86 1.61
CA VAL A 199 -2.10 -24.24 0.81
C VAL A 199 -2.26 -25.65 0.20
N PRO A 200 -2.66 -26.70 0.96
CA PRO A 200 -2.95 -28.00 0.36
C PRO A 200 -4.05 -27.96 -0.70
N SER A 201 -5.11 -27.16 -0.49
CA SER A 201 -6.21 -27.02 -1.43
C SER A 201 -5.77 -26.38 -2.75
N ALA A 202 -4.95 -25.33 -2.69
CA ALA A 202 -4.45 -24.63 -3.87
C ALA A 202 -3.58 -25.50 -4.79
N PHE A 203 -2.97 -26.55 -4.24
CA PHE A 203 -2.08 -27.48 -4.96
C PHE A 203 -2.65 -28.90 -5.08
N ALA A 204 -3.95 -29.10 -4.85
CA ALA A 204 -4.60 -30.41 -4.91
C ALA A 204 -4.43 -31.09 -6.29
N ASP A 205 -4.49 -30.31 -7.36
CA ASP A 205 -4.38 -30.75 -8.75
C ASP A 205 -2.93 -30.97 -9.21
N ALA A 206 -1.94 -30.74 -8.35
CA ALA A 206 -0.55 -31.04 -8.70
C ALA A 206 -0.36 -32.56 -8.90
N ASP A 207 0.39 -32.96 -9.91
CA ASP A 207 0.65 -34.36 -10.26
C ASP A 207 2.15 -34.75 -10.23
N ASP A 208 3.03 -33.81 -9.88
CA ASP A 208 4.45 -34.06 -9.65
C ASP A 208 4.64 -34.84 -8.35
N ALA A 209 4.92 -36.13 -8.48
CA ALA A 209 5.05 -37.05 -7.36
C ALA A 209 6.17 -36.64 -6.37
N GLN A 210 7.30 -36.10 -6.87
CA GLN A 210 8.40 -35.66 -6.01
C GLN A 210 8.04 -34.37 -5.27
N ALA A 211 7.47 -33.38 -5.97
CA ALA A 211 7.03 -32.14 -5.32
C ALA A 211 5.97 -32.41 -4.24
N LYS A 212 5.03 -33.31 -4.48
CA LYS A 212 4.03 -33.73 -3.48
C LYS A 212 4.67 -34.46 -2.29
N ALA A 213 5.66 -35.31 -2.52
CA ALA A 213 6.39 -35.99 -1.43
C ALA A 213 7.19 -35.00 -0.57
N ASP A 214 7.83 -34.00 -1.20
CA ASP A 214 8.56 -32.96 -0.50
C ASP A 214 7.60 -32.04 0.28
N PHE A 215 6.48 -31.63 -0.34
CA PHE A 215 5.42 -30.84 0.31
C PHE A 215 4.82 -31.53 1.52
N ALA A 216 4.61 -32.86 1.44
CA ALA A 216 4.12 -33.65 2.58
C ALA A 216 5.09 -33.66 3.78
N GLN A 217 6.33 -33.22 3.60
CA GLN A 217 7.32 -33.06 4.67
C GLN A 217 7.45 -31.59 5.10
N THR A 218 7.50 -30.65 4.14
CA THR A 218 7.75 -29.23 4.44
C THR A 218 6.56 -28.53 5.06
N ASN A 219 5.35 -28.74 4.55
CA ASN A 219 4.15 -28.08 5.06
C ASN A 219 3.84 -28.44 6.55
N PRO A 220 3.87 -29.72 7.00
CA PRO A 220 3.75 -30.03 8.42
C PRO A 220 4.87 -29.42 9.29
N ALA A 221 6.07 -29.23 8.75
CA ALA A 221 7.17 -28.58 9.47
C ALA A 221 6.92 -27.09 9.68
N VAL A 222 6.34 -26.39 8.68
CA VAL A 222 5.89 -25.00 8.81
C VAL A 222 4.79 -24.88 9.87
N ILE A 223 3.77 -25.74 9.82
CA ILE A 223 2.67 -25.77 10.80
C ILE A 223 3.22 -25.95 12.22
N ALA A 224 4.14 -26.90 12.41
CA ALA A 224 4.78 -27.14 13.70
C ALA A 224 5.61 -25.94 14.18
N ALA A 225 6.34 -25.29 13.27
CA ALA A 225 7.13 -24.10 13.57
C ALA A 225 6.25 -22.90 13.99
N LEU A 226 5.13 -22.64 13.29
CA LEU A 226 4.17 -21.60 13.64
C LEU A 226 3.52 -21.86 15.00
N LYS A 227 3.04 -23.08 15.27
CA LYS A 227 2.49 -23.47 16.59
C LYS A 227 3.51 -23.28 17.70
N SER A 228 4.76 -23.68 17.47
CA SER A 228 5.86 -23.50 18.43
C SER A 228 6.18 -22.01 18.64
N TYR A 229 6.12 -21.20 17.56
CA TYR A 229 6.33 -19.75 17.63
C TYR A 229 5.23 -19.08 18.46
N GLY A 230 3.95 -19.41 18.22
CA GLY A 230 2.81 -18.92 19.02
C GLY A 230 2.93 -19.30 20.50
N ALA A 231 3.27 -20.55 20.80
CA ALA A 231 3.50 -21.01 22.17
C ALA A 231 4.65 -20.22 22.86
N TRP A 232 5.75 -19.97 22.16
CA TRP A 232 6.85 -19.14 22.66
C TRP A 232 6.44 -17.68 22.86
N MET A 233 5.72 -17.08 21.90
CA MET A 233 5.21 -15.72 22.06
C MET A 233 4.34 -15.60 23.31
N LYS A 234 3.46 -16.56 23.57
CA LYS A 234 2.56 -16.54 24.72
C LYS A 234 3.32 -16.72 26.06
N SER A 235 4.28 -17.64 26.12
CA SER A 235 4.93 -18.03 27.38
C SER A 235 6.18 -17.21 27.73
N ASP A 236 6.88 -16.66 26.74
CA ASP A 236 8.15 -15.93 26.91
C ASP A 236 8.07 -14.47 26.48
N LEU A 237 7.61 -14.22 25.21
CA LEU A 237 7.68 -12.89 24.64
C LEU A 237 6.66 -11.93 25.27
N LEU A 238 5.39 -12.32 25.36
CA LEU A 238 4.30 -11.49 25.87
C LEU A 238 4.54 -11.00 27.31
N PRO A 239 5.02 -11.83 28.26
CA PRO A 239 5.33 -11.36 29.63
C PRO A 239 6.39 -10.26 29.69
N ARG A 240 7.29 -10.18 28.72
CA ARG A 240 8.36 -9.18 28.65
C ARG A 240 8.13 -8.11 27.57
N SER A 241 6.98 -8.13 26.89
CA SER A 241 6.60 -7.14 25.89
C SER A 241 6.13 -5.84 26.58
N ASN A 242 7.01 -4.87 26.66
CA ASN A 242 6.73 -3.56 27.24
C ASN A 242 7.43 -2.42 26.48
N GLY A 243 7.82 -2.67 25.24
CA GLY A 243 8.41 -1.69 24.34
C GLY A 243 7.41 -0.62 23.89
N ASP A 244 7.94 0.40 23.23
CA ASP A 244 7.15 1.51 22.69
C ASP A 244 6.97 1.37 21.18
N PHE A 245 5.74 1.50 20.70
CA PHE A 245 5.41 1.51 19.27
C PHE A 245 5.57 2.89 18.62
N ARG A 246 5.61 3.96 19.45
CA ARG A 246 5.62 5.33 18.95
C ARG A 246 6.91 5.66 18.21
N TYR A 247 6.76 6.35 17.10
CA TYR A 247 7.88 6.83 16.29
C TYR A 247 8.57 8.06 16.94
N GLY A 248 7.82 8.89 17.66
CA GLY A 248 8.26 10.22 18.04
C GLY A 248 8.22 11.21 16.86
N ALA A 249 8.16 12.50 17.16
CA ALA A 249 7.94 13.54 16.16
C ALA A 249 9.04 13.60 15.08
N ASP A 250 10.32 13.43 15.45
CA ASP A 250 11.44 13.48 14.52
C ASP A 250 11.41 12.31 13.52
N THR A 251 11.25 11.08 14.01
CA THR A 251 11.18 9.89 13.16
C THR A 251 9.95 9.90 12.26
N PHE A 252 8.80 10.32 12.79
CA PHE A 252 7.55 10.45 12.05
C PHE A 252 7.67 11.47 10.90
N SER A 253 8.26 12.64 11.18
CA SER A 253 8.51 13.66 10.15
C SER A 253 9.49 13.18 9.08
N LYS A 254 10.56 12.45 9.47
CA LYS A 254 11.50 11.86 8.50
C LYS A 254 10.83 10.82 7.62
N ALA A 255 9.98 9.97 8.21
CA ALA A 255 9.22 8.98 7.45
C ALA A 255 8.31 9.66 6.42
N LEU A 256 7.56 10.70 6.81
CA LEU A 256 6.75 11.49 5.85
C LEU A 256 7.59 12.11 4.72
N VAL A 257 8.78 12.62 5.03
CA VAL A 257 9.68 13.20 4.00
C VAL A 257 10.21 12.11 3.07
N TYR A 258 10.55 10.94 3.60
CA TYR A 258 11.19 9.89 2.80
C TYR A 258 10.17 9.06 2.01
N ASP A 259 9.03 8.70 2.62
CA ASP A 259 8.02 7.88 1.95
C ASP A 259 7.11 8.73 1.04
N GLU A 260 6.71 9.93 1.48
CA GLU A 260 5.66 10.73 0.85
C GLU A 260 6.16 12.08 0.27
N MET A 261 7.43 12.45 0.52
CA MET A 261 8.00 13.77 0.21
C MET A 261 7.23 14.95 0.84
N VAL A 262 6.58 14.71 1.98
CA VAL A 262 5.81 15.69 2.75
C VAL A 262 6.70 16.28 3.84
N ASP A 263 6.97 17.57 3.75
CA ASP A 263 7.81 18.35 4.68
C ASP A 263 7.01 19.36 5.53
N THR A 264 5.68 19.27 5.46
CA THR A 264 4.77 20.12 6.24
C THR A 264 4.92 19.82 7.75
N PRO A 265 5.10 20.84 8.61
CA PRO A 265 5.19 20.66 10.06
C PRO A 265 3.97 19.92 10.65
N LEU A 266 4.20 19.05 11.64
CA LEU A 266 3.17 18.16 12.20
C LEU A 266 1.99 18.90 12.82
N ASP A 267 2.23 20.04 13.46
CA ASP A 267 1.18 20.89 14.02
C ASP A 267 0.26 21.46 12.93
N ARG A 268 0.84 21.83 11.78
CA ARG A 268 0.09 22.28 10.60
C ARG A 268 -0.67 21.12 9.98
N LEU A 269 -0.06 19.94 9.83
CA LEU A 269 -0.75 18.73 9.34
C LEU A 269 -1.94 18.40 10.24
N LEU A 270 -1.75 18.40 11.56
CA LEU A 270 -2.85 18.16 12.50
C LEU A 270 -3.98 19.18 12.34
N ALA A 271 -3.65 20.46 12.17
CA ALA A 271 -4.66 21.50 11.93
C ALA A 271 -5.44 21.28 10.62
N ILE A 272 -4.76 20.83 9.57
CA ILE A 272 -5.38 20.47 8.28
C ILE A 272 -6.35 19.28 8.46
N GLY A 273 -5.91 18.21 9.14
CA GLY A 273 -6.75 17.03 9.40
C GLY A 273 -7.98 17.37 10.24
N LEU A 274 -7.82 18.18 11.29
CA LEU A 274 -8.95 18.66 12.11
C LEU A 274 -9.93 19.52 11.31
N ALA A 275 -9.44 20.34 10.39
CA ALA A 275 -10.30 21.16 9.54
C ALA A 275 -11.13 20.31 8.57
N ASP A 276 -10.55 19.25 7.96
CA ASP A 276 -11.30 18.35 7.09
C ASP A 276 -12.29 17.49 7.89
N LEU A 277 -11.92 16.99 9.07
CA LEU A 277 -12.82 16.30 9.99
C LEU A 277 -14.08 17.14 10.29
N HIS A 278 -13.89 18.36 10.75
CA HIS A 278 -15.03 19.25 11.10
C HIS A 278 -15.89 19.59 9.90
N LYS A 279 -15.28 19.79 8.72
CA LYS A 279 -16.00 20.00 7.46
C LYS A 279 -16.86 18.79 7.10
N ASN A 280 -16.30 17.58 7.19
CA ASN A 280 -17.00 16.33 6.87
C ASN A 280 -18.10 16.04 7.92
N GLN A 281 -17.89 16.32 9.20
CA GLN A 281 -18.92 16.21 10.24
C GLN A 281 -20.10 17.17 9.98
N ALA A 282 -19.82 18.42 9.60
CA ALA A 282 -20.86 19.40 9.26
C ALA A 282 -21.67 18.96 8.03
N GLU A 283 -21.01 18.44 7.01
CA GLU A 283 -21.69 17.93 5.81
C GLU A 283 -22.48 16.66 6.12
N PHE A 284 -21.94 15.75 6.94
CA PHE A 284 -22.64 14.55 7.41
C PHE A 284 -23.97 14.92 8.12
N ALA A 285 -23.91 15.87 9.06
CA ALA A 285 -25.10 16.36 9.75
C ALA A 285 -26.11 17.00 8.79
N ARG A 286 -25.64 17.75 7.79
CA ARG A 286 -26.50 18.36 6.77
C ARG A 286 -27.22 17.30 5.92
N VAL A 287 -26.49 16.26 5.47
CA VAL A 287 -27.03 15.19 4.63
C VAL A 287 -28.00 14.32 5.44
N ALA A 288 -27.65 13.93 6.67
CA ALA A 288 -28.54 13.18 7.56
C ALA A 288 -29.87 13.92 7.77
N LYS A 289 -29.82 15.21 8.03
CA LYS A 289 -31.03 16.04 8.17
C LYS A 289 -31.87 16.14 6.87
N ALA A 290 -31.22 16.04 5.71
CA ALA A 290 -31.93 16.04 4.43
C ALA A 290 -32.63 14.69 4.16
N ILE A 291 -32.15 13.59 4.77
CA ILE A 291 -32.81 12.27 4.71
C ILE A 291 -34.05 12.26 5.60
N ASP A 292 -33.87 12.55 6.89
CA ASP A 292 -34.96 12.65 7.87
C ASP A 292 -34.64 13.70 8.96
N PRO A 293 -35.32 14.87 8.95
CA PRO A 293 -35.06 15.93 9.92
C PRO A 293 -35.45 15.58 11.37
N ALA A 294 -36.19 14.49 11.58
CA ALA A 294 -36.61 14.03 12.91
C ALA A 294 -35.57 13.14 13.58
N LYS A 295 -34.57 12.65 12.84
CA LYS A 295 -33.53 11.74 13.33
C LYS A 295 -32.20 12.45 13.60
N THR A 296 -31.42 11.89 14.51
CA THR A 296 -30.01 12.26 14.69
C THR A 296 -29.15 11.64 13.58
N PRO A 297 -27.96 12.20 13.28
CA PRO A 297 -27.02 11.60 12.35
C PRO A 297 -26.70 10.13 12.65
N GLN A 298 -26.55 9.77 13.93
CA GLN A 298 -26.29 8.38 14.37
C GLN A 298 -27.48 7.44 14.12
N GLN A 299 -28.72 7.94 14.23
CA GLN A 299 -29.92 7.15 13.89
C GLN A 299 -30.02 6.92 12.37
N GLU A 300 -29.68 7.91 11.55
CA GLU A 300 -29.61 7.72 10.09
C GLU A 300 -28.51 6.73 9.70
N LEU A 301 -27.36 6.78 10.37
CA LEU A 301 -26.28 5.82 10.13
C LEU A 301 -26.68 4.40 10.49
N ALA A 302 -27.38 4.23 11.63
CA ALA A 302 -27.89 2.91 12.04
C ALA A 302 -28.95 2.36 11.06
N GLU A 303 -29.77 3.24 10.45
CA GLU A 303 -30.71 2.83 9.40
C GLU A 303 -29.99 2.50 8.10
N LEU A 304 -29.01 3.32 7.68
CA LEU A 304 -28.18 3.07 6.49
C LEU A 304 -27.54 1.67 6.56
N ALA A 305 -27.04 1.26 7.72
CA ALA A 305 -26.43 -0.05 7.93
C ALA A 305 -27.39 -1.23 7.62
N THR A 306 -28.70 -1.01 7.61
CA THR A 306 -29.71 -2.04 7.27
C THR A 306 -30.11 -2.06 5.79
N ILE A 307 -29.62 -1.10 4.99
CA ILE A 307 -29.99 -0.94 3.57
C ILE A 307 -28.85 -1.49 2.71
N HIS A 308 -28.84 -2.78 2.49
CA HIS A 308 -27.79 -3.48 1.75
C HIS A 308 -28.39 -4.58 0.84
N PRO A 309 -27.67 -5.05 -0.19
CA PRO A 309 -28.06 -6.21 -0.99
C PRO A 309 -28.24 -7.47 -0.12
N ALA A 310 -29.03 -8.42 -0.58
CA ALA A 310 -29.01 -9.74 0.00
C ALA A 310 -27.62 -10.40 -0.21
N PRO A 311 -27.12 -11.26 0.71
CA PRO A 311 -25.78 -11.84 0.61
C PRO A 311 -25.49 -12.51 -0.73
N ASP A 312 -26.46 -13.23 -1.30
CA ASP A 312 -26.35 -13.91 -2.60
C ASP A 312 -26.42 -12.95 -3.80
N LYS A 313 -26.65 -11.67 -3.58
CA LYS A 313 -26.71 -10.60 -4.60
C LYS A 313 -25.55 -9.63 -4.52
N LEU A 314 -24.63 -9.79 -3.57
CA LEU A 314 -23.58 -8.79 -3.32
C LEU A 314 -22.64 -8.65 -4.52
N LEU A 315 -22.17 -9.75 -5.12
CA LEU A 315 -21.35 -9.71 -6.34
C LEU A 315 -22.08 -9.04 -7.51
N GLN A 316 -23.38 -9.37 -7.70
CA GLN A 316 -24.17 -8.74 -8.75
C GLN A 316 -24.31 -7.22 -8.52
N ALA A 317 -24.49 -6.81 -7.25
CA ALA A 317 -24.58 -5.39 -6.92
C ALA A 317 -23.29 -4.62 -7.25
N PHE A 318 -22.11 -5.18 -7.01
CA PHE A 318 -20.84 -4.59 -7.46
C PHE A 318 -20.74 -4.53 -8.98
N HIS A 319 -21.07 -5.60 -9.69
CA HIS A 319 -21.06 -5.62 -11.15
C HIS A 319 -21.98 -4.52 -11.73
N ASP A 320 -23.17 -4.34 -11.16
CA ASP A 320 -24.10 -3.29 -11.59
C ASP A 320 -23.53 -1.89 -11.33
N LYS A 321 -22.77 -1.70 -10.24
CA LYS A 321 -22.06 -0.43 -9.96
C LYS A 321 -20.95 -0.19 -10.98
N PHE A 322 -20.11 -1.19 -11.31
CA PHE A 322 -19.09 -1.06 -12.36
C PHE A 322 -19.68 -0.56 -13.68
N ASN A 323 -20.78 -1.17 -14.13
CA ASN A 323 -21.46 -0.76 -15.35
C ASN A 323 -21.90 0.70 -15.31
N SER A 324 -22.50 1.15 -14.20
CA SER A 324 -22.99 2.52 -14.05
C SER A 324 -21.84 3.54 -13.91
N GLU A 325 -20.75 3.17 -13.21
CA GLU A 325 -19.56 3.99 -13.03
C GLU A 325 -18.81 4.19 -14.36
N ILE A 326 -18.61 3.12 -15.13
CA ILE A 326 -17.99 3.17 -16.47
C ILE A 326 -18.81 4.07 -17.40
N ALA A 327 -20.13 3.92 -17.40
CA ALA A 327 -21.02 4.75 -18.22
C ALA A 327 -20.94 6.24 -17.82
N PHE A 328 -20.92 6.52 -16.52
CA PHE A 328 -20.79 7.88 -15.99
C PHE A 328 -19.43 8.49 -16.35
N ILE A 329 -18.34 7.76 -16.11
CA ILE A 329 -16.96 8.19 -16.41
C ILE A 329 -16.84 8.58 -17.89
N LYS A 330 -17.35 7.74 -18.80
CA LYS A 330 -17.31 7.99 -20.24
C LYS A 330 -18.17 9.20 -20.63
N SER A 331 -19.41 9.31 -20.13
CA SER A 331 -20.34 10.37 -20.51
C SER A 331 -19.99 11.75 -19.93
N HIS A 332 -19.35 11.80 -18.75
CA HIS A 332 -18.96 13.03 -18.08
C HIS A 332 -17.49 13.41 -18.28
N HIS A 333 -16.76 12.62 -19.08
CA HIS A 333 -15.34 12.88 -19.35
C HIS A 333 -14.51 13.01 -18.05
N ILE A 334 -14.68 12.06 -17.13
CA ILE A 334 -13.98 12.08 -15.84
C ILE A 334 -12.50 11.76 -16.02
N ILE A 335 -12.20 10.63 -16.64
CA ILE A 335 -10.84 10.13 -16.94
C ILE A 335 -10.91 9.22 -18.17
N THR A 336 -9.81 9.10 -18.91
CA THR A 336 -9.69 8.09 -19.97
C THR A 336 -9.55 6.71 -19.35
N LEU A 337 -10.36 5.75 -19.80
CA LEU A 337 -10.18 4.34 -19.46
C LEU A 337 -9.23 3.71 -20.48
N PRO A 338 -8.00 3.31 -20.08
CA PRO A 338 -7.01 2.78 -21.03
C PRO A 338 -7.39 1.41 -21.63
N SER A 339 -8.33 0.70 -21.02
CA SER A 339 -8.81 -0.61 -21.43
C SER A 339 -10.30 -0.76 -21.18
N ASP A 340 -10.98 -1.53 -22.00
CA ASP A 340 -12.36 -1.99 -21.76
C ASP A 340 -12.40 -3.35 -21.02
N VAL A 341 -11.25 -3.90 -20.65
CA VAL A 341 -11.19 -5.12 -19.82
C VAL A 341 -11.57 -4.75 -18.40
N GLU A 342 -12.51 -5.48 -17.84
CA GLU A 342 -12.94 -5.33 -16.45
C GLU A 342 -12.14 -6.25 -15.53
N PRO A 343 -11.99 -5.91 -14.22
CA PRO A 343 -11.42 -6.85 -13.27
C PRO A 343 -12.34 -8.06 -13.12
N VAL A 344 -11.76 -9.21 -12.82
CA VAL A 344 -12.56 -10.39 -12.48
C VAL A 344 -13.17 -10.17 -11.11
N LEU A 345 -14.50 -10.05 -11.06
CA LEU A 345 -15.24 -9.94 -9.81
C LEU A 345 -15.51 -11.35 -9.26
N GLU A 346 -14.98 -11.64 -8.09
CA GLU A 346 -15.10 -12.96 -7.49
C GLU A 346 -15.26 -12.93 -5.97
N GLU A 347 -15.67 -14.05 -5.40
CA GLU A 347 -15.68 -14.24 -3.95
C GLU A 347 -14.24 -14.30 -3.45
N THR A 348 -13.94 -13.56 -2.38
CA THR A 348 -12.62 -13.58 -1.73
C THR A 348 -12.19 -15.03 -1.46
N PRO A 349 -10.99 -15.43 -1.94
CA PRO A 349 -10.44 -16.74 -1.63
C PRO A 349 -10.42 -17.02 -0.12
N PRO A 350 -10.67 -18.26 0.33
CA PRO A 350 -10.86 -18.60 1.75
C PRO A 350 -9.77 -18.02 2.67
N PHE A 351 -8.52 -18.09 2.26
CA PHE A 351 -7.35 -17.66 3.04
C PHE A 351 -7.20 -16.13 3.17
N MET A 352 -7.96 -15.32 2.39
CA MET A 352 -7.98 -13.86 2.49
C MET A 352 -9.15 -13.34 3.33
N ARG A 353 -10.20 -14.13 3.55
CA ARG A 353 -11.48 -13.68 4.11
C ARG A 353 -11.36 -13.06 5.49
N ALA A 354 -10.39 -13.51 6.30
CA ALA A 354 -10.15 -12.97 7.64
C ALA A 354 -9.54 -11.56 7.62
N THR A 355 -8.94 -11.15 6.50
CA THR A 355 -8.13 -9.92 6.41
C THR A 355 -8.74 -8.82 5.56
N THR A 356 -9.76 -9.13 4.74
CA THR A 356 -10.39 -8.14 3.87
C THR A 356 -11.89 -8.36 3.69
N GLN A 357 -12.63 -7.28 3.54
CA GLN A 357 -14.04 -7.30 3.13
C GLN A 357 -14.19 -7.19 1.62
N ALA A 358 -13.40 -6.32 1.01
CA ALA A 358 -13.23 -6.21 -0.44
C ALA A 358 -11.81 -5.70 -0.73
N SER A 359 -11.23 -6.11 -1.86
CA SER A 359 -9.90 -5.70 -2.26
C SER A 359 -9.70 -5.80 -3.76
N MET A 360 -8.91 -4.87 -4.30
CA MET A 360 -8.38 -4.97 -5.66
C MET A 360 -7.03 -5.66 -5.62
N ASP A 361 -6.91 -6.73 -6.41
CA ASP A 361 -5.66 -7.41 -6.63
C ASP A 361 -5.22 -7.26 -8.10
N ALA A 362 -4.11 -6.57 -8.32
CA ALA A 362 -3.54 -6.34 -9.63
C ALA A 362 -2.23 -7.12 -9.81
N PRO A 363 -1.90 -7.55 -11.05
CA PRO A 363 -0.62 -8.18 -11.32
C PRO A 363 0.53 -7.21 -11.07
N GLY A 364 1.68 -7.75 -10.69
CA GLY A 364 2.90 -6.94 -10.57
C GLY A 364 3.35 -6.34 -11.91
N PRO A 365 4.14 -5.25 -11.87
CA PRO A 365 4.49 -4.46 -13.05
C PRO A 365 5.29 -5.22 -14.13
N PHE A 366 5.86 -6.36 -13.78
CA PHE A 366 6.61 -7.22 -14.72
C PHE A 366 5.92 -8.57 -14.98
N GLU A 367 4.70 -8.77 -14.44
CA GLU A 367 3.93 -9.98 -14.71
C GLU A 367 3.46 -10.03 -16.19
N THR A 368 3.78 -11.12 -16.87
CA THR A 368 3.48 -11.27 -18.31
C THR A 368 2.55 -12.44 -18.64
N HIS A 369 2.24 -13.29 -17.65
CA HIS A 369 1.45 -14.50 -17.84
C HIS A 369 0.06 -14.40 -17.22
N SER A 370 -0.03 -13.94 -15.97
CA SER A 370 -1.30 -13.76 -15.25
C SER A 370 -1.64 -12.28 -15.13
N THR A 371 -2.09 -11.70 -16.23
CA THR A 371 -2.30 -10.24 -16.37
C THR A 371 -3.69 -9.76 -15.96
N LYS A 372 -4.55 -10.65 -15.43
CA LYS A 372 -5.88 -10.27 -14.95
C LYS A 372 -5.77 -9.62 -13.56
N ALA A 373 -6.56 -8.58 -13.35
CA ALA A 373 -6.82 -8.06 -12.01
C ALA A 373 -8.09 -8.72 -11.45
N TYR A 374 -8.14 -8.84 -10.12
CA TYR A 374 -9.26 -9.44 -9.41
C TYR A 374 -9.83 -8.43 -8.42
N PHE A 375 -11.15 -8.29 -8.43
CA PHE A 375 -11.88 -7.59 -7.39
C PHE A 375 -12.52 -8.65 -6.49
N ASN A 376 -11.95 -8.83 -5.32
CA ASN A 376 -12.35 -9.82 -4.35
C ASN A 376 -13.40 -9.25 -3.40
N VAL A 377 -14.47 -9.97 -3.13
CA VAL A 377 -15.53 -9.59 -2.18
C VAL A 377 -15.78 -10.74 -1.21
N THR A 378 -15.62 -10.47 0.09
CA THR A 378 -15.88 -11.46 1.11
C THR A 378 -17.39 -11.61 1.34
N LEU A 379 -17.92 -12.79 1.03
CA LEU A 379 -19.30 -13.13 1.27
C LEU A 379 -19.49 -13.73 2.67
N PRO A 380 -20.69 -13.62 3.28
CA PRO A 380 -21.00 -14.33 4.52
C PRO A 380 -20.84 -15.84 4.37
N GLU A 381 -20.17 -16.48 5.32
CA GLU A 381 -19.90 -17.90 5.27
C GLU A 381 -21.09 -18.76 5.74
N LYS A 382 -21.19 -19.96 5.20
CA LYS A 382 -22.18 -20.94 5.65
C LYS A 382 -21.93 -21.27 7.13
N GLY A 383 -22.96 -21.09 7.96
CA GLY A 383 -22.89 -21.38 9.40
C GLY A 383 -22.68 -20.16 10.29
N TRP A 384 -22.49 -18.96 9.73
CA TRP A 384 -22.56 -17.74 10.54
C TRP A 384 -23.95 -17.54 11.12
N SER A 385 -24.01 -16.98 12.33
CA SER A 385 -25.29 -16.59 12.91
C SER A 385 -25.94 -15.45 12.10
N PRO A 386 -27.28 -15.32 12.12
CA PRO A 386 -27.97 -14.22 11.46
C PRO A 386 -27.45 -12.84 11.87
N GLU A 387 -27.08 -12.69 13.14
CA GLU A 387 -26.52 -11.44 13.69
C GLU A 387 -25.15 -11.13 13.05
N ARG A 388 -24.27 -12.14 12.94
CA ARG A 388 -22.96 -11.99 12.29
C ARG A 388 -23.10 -11.67 10.79
N VAL A 389 -24.05 -12.30 10.11
CA VAL A 389 -24.37 -11.98 8.71
C VAL A 389 -24.84 -10.54 8.59
N ALA A 390 -25.75 -10.08 9.45
CA ALA A 390 -26.25 -8.70 9.43
C ALA A 390 -25.12 -7.69 9.70
N GLU A 391 -24.26 -7.96 10.67
CA GLU A 391 -23.10 -7.12 10.97
C GLU A 391 -22.15 -7.02 9.77
N HIS A 392 -21.82 -8.15 9.13
CA HIS A 392 -20.99 -8.18 7.94
C HIS A 392 -21.62 -7.41 6.78
N MET A 393 -22.90 -7.64 6.51
CA MET A 393 -23.61 -6.97 5.41
C MET A 393 -23.80 -5.48 5.64
N ALA A 394 -23.81 -5.02 6.90
CA ALA A 394 -23.84 -3.58 7.23
C ALA A 394 -22.65 -2.81 6.66
N ALA A 395 -21.50 -3.47 6.48
CA ALA A 395 -20.34 -2.89 5.83
C ALA A 395 -20.52 -2.69 4.31
N PHE A 396 -21.50 -3.37 3.71
CA PHE A 396 -21.86 -3.24 2.29
C PHE A 396 -23.22 -2.55 2.11
N ASN A 397 -23.53 -1.59 2.97
CA ASN A 397 -24.71 -0.77 2.78
C ASN A 397 -24.67 0.03 1.48
N VAL A 398 -25.79 0.57 1.03
CA VAL A 398 -25.92 1.25 -0.27
C VAL A 398 -24.91 2.38 -0.47
N GLY A 399 -24.49 3.06 0.59
CA GLY A 399 -23.51 4.13 0.53
C GLY A 399 -22.07 3.62 0.43
N THR A 400 -21.69 2.71 1.33
CA THR A 400 -20.35 2.11 1.35
C THR A 400 -20.11 1.21 0.14
N LEU A 401 -21.14 0.53 -0.39
CA LEU A 401 -21.03 -0.22 -1.64
C LEU A 401 -20.54 0.66 -2.80
N VAL A 402 -21.10 1.87 -2.95
CA VAL A 402 -20.67 2.84 -3.97
C VAL A 402 -19.26 3.36 -3.65
N SER A 403 -19.00 3.75 -2.40
CA SER A 403 -17.69 4.25 -1.97
C SER A 403 -16.60 3.22 -2.22
N THR A 404 -16.82 1.95 -1.84
CA THR A 404 -15.89 0.84 -2.06
C THR A 404 -15.69 0.54 -3.56
N SER A 405 -16.77 0.49 -4.36
CA SER A 405 -16.68 0.28 -5.80
C SER A 405 -15.83 1.34 -6.50
N VAL A 406 -16.06 2.60 -6.17
CA VAL A 406 -15.29 3.73 -6.70
C VAL A 406 -13.83 3.68 -6.25
N HIS A 407 -13.57 3.36 -4.97
CA HIS A 407 -12.24 3.28 -4.38
C HIS A 407 -11.41 2.18 -5.03
N GLU A 408 -11.95 0.97 -5.07
CA GLU A 408 -11.22 -0.21 -5.54
C GLU A 408 -11.19 -0.28 -7.06
N ALA A 409 -12.28 0.06 -7.75
CA ALA A 409 -12.39 -0.17 -9.19
C ALA A 409 -12.45 1.11 -10.03
N TYR A 410 -13.60 1.80 -10.12
CA TYR A 410 -13.82 2.84 -11.14
C TYR A 410 -14.20 4.21 -10.56
N PRO A 411 -13.30 5.23 -10.65
CA PRO A 411 -11.98 5.24 -11.30
C PRO A 411 -10.81 5.06 -10.32
N GLY A 412 -10.95 4.33 -9.22
CA GLY A 412 -9.96 4.15 -8.18
C GLY A 412 -8.74 3.31 -8.58
N HIS A 413 -8.37 2.36 -7.72
CA HIS A 413 -7.15 1.56 -7.85
C HIS A 413 -7.05 0.81 -9.19
N TYR A 414 -8.13 0.18 -9.65
CA TYR A 414 -8.09 -0.56 -10.92
C TYR A 414 -7.73 0.33 -12.10
N VAL A 415 -8.34 1.51 -12.19
CA VAL A 415 -8.02 2.45 -13.28
C VAL A 415 -6.58 2.94 -13.17
N GLN A 416 -6.07 3.18 -11.96
CA GLN A 416 -4.67 3.54 -11.75
C GLN A 416 -3.72 2.44 -12.27
N PHE A 417 -4.01 1.16 -12.01
CA PHE A 417 -3.24 0.04 -12.57
C PHE A 417 -3.30 -0.03 -14.09
N LEU A 418 -4.43 0.28 -14.70
CA LEU A 418 -4.53 0.33 -16.17
C LEU A 418 -3.59 1.35 -16.82
N PHE A 419 -3.17 2.39 -16.08
CA PHE A 419 -2.18 3.35 -16.55
C PHE A 419 -0.73 2.90 -16.40
N GLU A 420 -0.45 1.83 -15.66
CA GLU A 420 0.91 1.38 -15.36
C GLU A 420 1.82 1.18 -16.60
N PRO A 421 1.33 0.65 -17.76
CA PRO A 421 2.14 0.58 -18.97
C PRO A 421 2.65 1.93 -19.47
N GLN A 422 1.99 3.03 -19.08
CA GLN A 422 2.33 4.41 -19.47
C GLN A 422 3.26 5.10 -18.45
N PHE A 423 3.61 4.46 -17.34
CA PHE A 423 4.48 5.07 -16.32
C PHE A 423 5.88 5.29 -16.89
N PRO A 424 6.48 6.45 -16.62
CA PRO A 424 7.67 6.91 -17.35
C PRO A 424 8.94 6.10 -17.07
N SER A 425 9.02 5.41 -15.93
CA SER A 425 10.22 4.68 -15.56
C SER A 425 9.94 3.47 -14.68
N THR A 426 10.93 2.57 -14.58
CA THR A 426 10.93 1.45 -13.62
C THR A 426 10.80 1.93 -12.17
N ILE A 427 11.40 3.07 -11.82
CA ILE A 427 11.27 3.67 -10.49
C ILE A 427 9.80 3.98 -10.19
N ARG A 428 9.08 4.61 -11.14
CA ARG A 428 7.66 4.96 -10.98
C ARG A 428 6.73 3.75 -10.93
N LYS A 429 7.16 2.60 -11.43
CA LYS A 429 6.44 1.32 -11.36
C LYS A 429 6.63 0.60 -10.02
N LEU A 430 7.81 0.73 -9.42
CA LEU A 430 8.22 -0.05 -8.24
C LEU A 430 8.18 0.74 -6.93
N ILE A 431 8.29 2.06 -6.99
CA ILE A 431 8.33 2.94 -5.82
C ILE A 431 7.16 3.91 -5.90
N GLY A 432 6.12 3.61 -5.13
CA GLY A 432 4.92 4.43 -5.01
C GLY A 432 4.86 5.19 -3.68
N ALA A 433 4.06 6.25 -3.64
CA ALA A 433 3.69 6.96 -2.42
C ALA A 433 2.22 6.65 -2.09
N ASN A 434 1.93 6.36 -0.81
CA ASN A 434 0.57 6.06 -0.37
C ASN A 434 -0.35 7.29 -0.43
N THR A 435 0.19 8.52 -0.29
CA THR A 435 -0.56 9.75 -0.56
C THR A 435 -1.05 9.82 -2.01
N ASN A 436 -0.36 9.17 -2.95
CA ASN A 436 -0.85 9.03 -4.32
C ASN A 436 -1.84 7.86 -4.43
N VAL A 437 -1.44 6.64 -4.07
CA VAL A 437 -2.23 5.43 -4.32
C VAL A 437 -3.56 5.47 -3.56
N GLU A 438 -3.50 5.57 -2.23
CA GLU A 438 -4.70 5.63 -1.37
C GLU A 438 -5.39 7.00 -1.44
N GLY A 439 -4.58 8.05 -1.58
CA GLY A 439 -5.11 9.42 -1.75
C GLY A 439 -5.91 9.57 -3.03
N TRP A 440 -5.49 8.94 -4.14
CA TRP A 440 -6.26 8.90 -5.39
C TRP A 440 -7.60 8.19 -5.21
N ALA A 441 -7.58 6.98 -4.66
CA ALA A 441 -8.81 6.22 -4.45
C ALA A 441 -9.80 6.98 -3.55
N HIS A 442 -9.31 7.55 -2.44
CA HIS A 442 -10.13 8.36 -1.54
C HIS A 442 -10.59 9.70 -2.18
N TYR A 443 -9.77 10.32 -3.03
CA TYR A 443 -10.18 11.46 -3.85
C TYR A 443 -11.32 11.09 -4.81
N CYS A 444 -11.25 9.93 -5.45
CA CYS A 444 -12.26 9.46 -6.38
C CYS A 444 -13.63 9.26 -5.71
N GLU A 445 -13.69 8.75 -4.49
CA GLU A 445 -14.95 8.60 -3.73
C GLU A 445 -15.71 9.94 -3.64
N GLN A 446 -15.02 10.99 -3.25
CA GLN A 446 -15.63 12.33 -3.15
C GLN A 446 -15.86 12.94 -4.53
N MET A 447 -14.86 12.88 -5.41
CA MET A 447 -14.88 13.52 -6.73
C MET A 447 -16.03 13.01 -7.60
N MET A 448 -16.26 11.70 -7.65
CA MET A 448 -17.37 11.13 -8.44
C MET A 448 -18.73 11.68 -7.99
N LEU A 449 -18.96 11.80 -6.69
CA LEU A 449 -20.20 12.34 -6.15
C LEU A 449 -20.31 13.86 -6.37
N ASP A 450 -19.19 14.59 -6.33
CA ASP A 450 -19.16 16.03 -6.58
C ASP A 450 -19.40 16.34 -8.07
N GLU A 451 -19.01 15.44 -8.99
CA GLU A 451 -19.30 15.56 -10.42
C GLU A 451 -20.70 15.03 -10.81
N GLY A 452 -21.48 14.50 -9.84
CA GLY A 452 -22.88 14.13 -10.02
C GLY A 452 -23.19 12.64 -10.06
N TYR A 453 -22.21 11.75 -9.90
CA TYR A 453 -22.49 10.32 -9.69
C TYR A 453 -23.24 10.14 -8.36
N GLY A 454 -24.08 9.13 -8.27
CA GLY A 454 -24.92 8.92 -7.09
C GLY A 454 -26.17 9.81 -7.05
N GLN A 455 -26.44 10.62 -8.09
CA GLN A 455 -27.71 11.33 -8.24
C GLN A 455 -28.76 10.46 -8.95
N PRO A 456 -30.07 10.81 -8.86
CA PRO A 456 -31.12 10.09 -9.58
C PRO A 456 -30.83 9.99 -11.09
N GLY A 457 -30.81 8.77 -11.61
CA GLY A 457 -30.45 8.47 -13.00
C GLY A 457 -28.95 8.40 -13.29
N ALA A 458 -28.11 8.57 -12.27
CA ALA A 458 -26.67 8.46 -12.34
C ALA A 458 -26.11 7.72 -11.12
N GLY A 459 -26.58 6.50 -10.88
CA GLY A 459 -26.13 5.65 -9.77
C GLY A 459 -27.08 5.54 -8.58
N ALA A 460 -28.09 6.40 -8.47
CA ALA A 460 -29.18 6.29 -7.51
C ALA A 460 -30.55 6.24 -8.21
N ASP A 461 -31.53 5.58 -7.59
CA ASP A 461 -32.90 5.51 -8.09
C ASP A 461 -33.72 6.77 -7.76
N ASN A 462 -33.43 7.41 -6.63
CA ASN A 462 -34.16 8.56 -6.13
C ASN A 462 -33.29 9.47 -5.23
N ALA A 463 -33.83 10.65 -4.87
CA ALA A 463 -33.12 11.64 -4.07
C ALA A 463 -32.77 11.15 -2.65
N ARG A 464 -33.58 10.27 -2.05
CA ARG A 464 -33.26 9.68 -0.72
C ARG A 464 -32.04 8.79 -0.83
N GLU A 465 -31.98 7.92 -1.81
CA GLU A 465 -30.82 7.05 -2.06
C GLU A 465 -29.57 7.86 -2.36
N ALA A 466 -29.68 8.94 -3.15
CA ALA A 466 -28.56 9.85 -3.40
C ALA A 466 -27.96 10.42 -2.10
N ASN A 467 -28.82 10.80 -1.13
CA ASN A 467 -28.35 11.25 0.18
C ASN A 467 -27.75 10.10 1.00
N LEU A 468 -28.28 8.88 0.92
CA LEU A 468 -27.71 7.69 1.61
C LEU A 468 -26.33 7.34 1.04
N ILE A 469 -26.15 7.41 -0.28
CA ILE A 469 -24.84 7.24 -0.94
C ILE A 469 -23.83 8.27 -0.42
N ARG A 470 -24.23 9.55 -0.38
CA ARG A 470 -23.35 10.60 0.17
C ARG A 470 -23.05 10.40 1.65
N LEU A 471 -24.01 9.93 2.44
CA LEU A 471 -23.83 9.66 3.86
C LEU A 471 -22.80 8.54 4.11
N GLY A 472 -22.85 7.45 3.32
CA GLY A 472 -21.87 6.38 3.38
C GLY A 472 -20.47 6.83 2.98
N GLN A 473 -20.34 7.61 1.90
CA GLN A 473 -19.04 8.20 1.50
C GLN A 473 -18.48 9.11 2.60
N LEU A 474 -19.32 9.89 3.28
CA LEU A 474 -18.89 10.75 4.39
C LEU A 474 -18.50 9.94 5.63
N GLN A 475 -19.13 8.79 5.90
CA GLN A 475 -18.70 7.87 6.95
C GLN A 475 -17.29 7.35 6.69
N ASP A 476 -17.00 6.96 5.46
CA ASP A 476 -15.66 6.54 5.04
C ASP A 476 -14.63 7.68 5.13
N ALA A 477 -15.01 8.90 4.78
CA ALA A 477 -14.15 10.07 4.92
C ALA A 477 -13.82 10.36 6.39
N LEU A 478 -14.82 10.31 7.29
CA LEU A 478 -14.63 10.52 8.73
C LEU A 478 -13.75 9.45 9.38
N LEU A 479 -13.82 8.20 8.92
CA LEU A 479 -12.89 7.14 9.33
C LEU A 479 -11.45 7.53 9.02
N ARG A 480 -11.18 7.98 7.80
CA ARG A 480 -9.85 8.34 7.32
C ARG A 480 -9.34 9.64 7.96
N ASP A 481 -10.22 10.58 8.27
CA ASP A 481 -9.89 11.78 9.05
C ASP A 481 -9.50 11.41 10.49
N ALA A 482 -10.20 10.45 11.10
CA ALA A 482 -9.84 9.95 12.42
C ALA A 482 -8.48 9.24 12.40
N ARG A 483 -8.16 8.44 11.37
CA ARG A 483 -6.81 7.87 11.16
C ARG A 483 -5.75 8.96 11.11
N PHE A 484 -6.00 10.05 10.38
CA PHE A 484 -5.09 11.17 10.24
C PHE A 484 -4.70 11.78 11.59
N ILE A 485 -5.70 12.06 12.41
CA ILE A 485 -5.51 12.74 13.70
C ILE A 485 -4.93 11.77 14.73
N ALA A 486 -5.49 10.57 14.84
CA ALA A 486 -5.03 9.54 15.77
C ALA A 486 -3.58 9.12 15.48
N GLY A 487 -3.19 8.94 14.21
CA GLY A 487 -1.81 8.61 13.83
C GLY A 487 -0.81 9.64 14.33
N ILE A 488 -1.05 10.92 14.06
CA ILE A 488 -0.17 12.00 14.55
C ILE A 488 -0.11 12.01 16.08
N ARG A 489 -1.26 11.99 16.78
CA ARG A 489 -1.31 12.12 18.22
C ARG A 489 -0.74 10.90 18.95
N MET A 490 -1.05 9.69 18.51
CA MET A 490 -0.53 8.47 19.13
C MET A 490 0.99 8.37 18.99
N HIS A 491 1.54 8.66 17.80
CA HIS A 491 2.96 8.46 17.51
C HIS A 491 3.85 9.62 17.95
N THR A 492 3.33 10.85 17.98
CA THR A 492 4.17 12.04 18.16
C THR A 492 3.84 12.86 19.40
N GLY A 493 2.62 12.74 19.90
CA GLY A 493 2.12 13.58 20.99
C GLY A 493 1.82 15.03 20.59
N VAL A 494 2.01 15.42 19.31
CA VAL A 494 1.68 16.75 18.81
C VAL A 494 0.19 17.01 18.92
N GLY A 495 -0.20 18.15 19.46
CA GLY A 495 -1.60 18.51 19.74
C GLY A 495 -2.25 17.75 20.91
N GLY A 496 -1.44 17.13 21.77
CA GLY A 496 -1.85 16.30 22.90
C GLY A 496 -1.65 14.81 22.58
N ALA A 497 -0.88 14.11 23.43
CA ALA A 497 -0.66 12.67 23.30
C ALA A 497 -2.00 11.93 23.41
N MET A 498 -2.14 10.85 22.67
CA MET A 498 -3.34 10.02 22.63
C MET A 498 -2.96 8.58 22.98
N THR A 499 -3.61 8.01 23.96
CA THR A 499 -3.52 6.58 24.31
C THR A 499 -4.36 5.75 23.33
N GLN A 500 -4.20 4.41 23.35
CA GLN A 500 -5.02 3.52 22.52
C GLN A 500 -6.51 3.63 22.88
N ASP A 501 -6.86 3.67 24.18
CA ASP A 501 -8.24 3.81 24.62
C ASP A 501 -8.87 5.14 24.17
N GLU A 502 -8.10 6.24 24.24
CA GLU A 502 -8.53 7.54 23.72
C GLU A 502 -8.68 7.52 22.20
N ALA A 503 -7.82 6.79 21.46
CA ALA A 503 -7.96 6.63 20.02
C ALA A 503 -9.23 5.86 19.66
N VAL A 504 -9.53 4.75 20.36
CA VAL A 504 -10.81 4.02 20.17
C VAL A 504 -12.00 4.97 20.38
N GLN A 505 -12.00 5.75 21.48
CA GLN A 505 -13.07 6.72 21.72
C GLN A 505 -13.15 7.78 20.61
N PHE A 506 -12.01 8.26 20.12
CA PHE A 506 -11.95 9.25 19.05
C PHE A 506 -12.55 8.73 17.74
N PHE A 507 -12.25 7.48 17.35
CA PHE A 507 -12.89 6.84 16.21
C PHE A 507 -14.41 6.74 16.36
N VAL A 508 -14.88 6.45 17.59
CA VAL A 508 -16.34 6.33 17.85
C VAL A 508 -17.02 7.69 17.85
N THR A 509 -16.47 8.67 18.58
CA THR A 509 -17.14 9.96 18.82
C THR A 509 -16.96 10.94 17.67
N GLU A 510 -15.78 11.02 17.12
CA GLU A 510 -15.43 11.98 16.06
C GLU A 510 -15.47 11.36 14.66
N GLY A 511 -15.02 10.10 14.52
CA GLY A 511 -15.05 9.36 13.27
C GLY A 511 -16.37 8.68 12.96
N TYR A 512 -17.35 8.72 13.87
CA TYR A 512 -18.68 8.09 13.76
C TYR A 512 -18.62 6.59 13.42
N GLN A 513 -17.62 5.90 13.98
CA GLN A 513 -17.41 4.48 13.77
C GLN A 513 -18.04 3.64 14.88
N SER A 514 -18.29 2.35 14.62
CA SER A 514 -18.61 1.39 15.68
C SER A 514 -17.40 1.19 16.59
N LYS A 515 -17.64 0.73 17.83
CA LYS A 515 -16.55 0.43 18.76
C LYS A 515 -15.59 -0.63 18.21
N ALA A 516 -16.12 -1.67 17.55
CA ALA A 516 -15.30 -2.73 16.95
C ALA A 516 -14.37 -2.18 15.86
N ILE A 517 -14.87 -1.29 14.99
CA ILE A 517 -14.03 -0.59 14.01
C ILE A 517 -12.99 0.29 14.70
N GLY A 518 -13.37 1.05 15.73
CA GLY A 518 -12.44 1.88 16.50
C GLY A 518 -11.29 1.07 17.14
N GLU A 519 -11.59 -0.10 17.68
CA GLU A 519 -10.59 -1.03 18.24
C GLU A 519 -9.66 -1.57 17.16
N MET A 520 -10.19 -2.00 16.02
CA MET A 520 -9.41 -2.50 14.87
C MET A 520 -8.50 -1.40 14.30
N GLU A 521 -9.03 -0.21 14.06
CA GLU A 521 -8.30 0.93 13.51
C GLU A 521 -7.21 1.44 14.45
N THR A 522 -7.48 1.43 15.75
CA THR A 522 -6.46 1.79 16.76
C THR A 522 -5.32 0.77 16.76
N LYS A 523 -5.62 -0.54 16.72
CA LYS A 523 -4.59 -1.59 16.59
C LYS A 523 -3.76 -1.38 15.32
N ARG A 524 -4.40 -1.20 14.16
CA ARG A 524 -3.74 -0.92 12.89
C ARG A 524 -2.82 0.29 13.02
N GLY A 525 -3.32 1.40 13.56
CA GLY A 525 -2.58 2.65 13.72
C GLY A 525 -1.33 2.54 14.60
N THR A 526 -1.18 1.52 15.45
CA THR A 526 0.05 1.30 16.22
C THR A 526 1.21 0.83 15.34
N SER A 527 0.96 0.08 14.28
CA SER A 527 1.96 -0.46 13.35
C SER A 527 2.04 0.29 12.02
N ASP A 528 0.93 0.89 11.56
CA ASP A 528 0.83 1.75 10.38
C ASP A 528 0.85 3.23 10.81
N ALA A 529 2.02 3.72 11.22
CA ALA A 529 2.17 5.06 11.79
C ALA A 529 1.73 6.17 10.83
N LEU A 530 1.88 5.97 9.52
CA LEU A 530 1.60 6.97 8.49
C LEU A 530 0.24 6.80 7.81
N TYR A 531 -0.71 6.07 8.38
CA TYR A 531 -2.03 5.85 7.79
C TYR A 531 -2.91 7.13 7.64
N LEU A 532 -2.31 8.29 7.93
CA LEU A 532 -2.83 9.61 7.56
C LEU A 532 -2.82 9.87 6.04
N TYR A 533 -2.09 9.08 5.26
CA TYR A 533 -1.87 9.27 3.83
C TYR A 533 -3.17 9.30 3.00
N TYR A 534 -4.24 8.64 3.43
CA TYR A 534 -5.55 8.68 2.75
C TYR A 534 -6.09 10.10 2.60
N THR A 535 -6.40 10.75 3.72
CA THR A 535 -6.93 12.13 3.73
C THR A 535 -5.88 13.12 3.25
N LEU A 536 -4.60 12.94 3.63
CA LEU A 536 -3.52 13.82 3.18
C LEU A 536 -3.44 13.84 1.66
N GLY A 537 -3.35 12.67 1.02
CA GLY A 537 -3.26 12.55 -0.42
C GLY A 537 -4.49 13.09 -1.14
N LYS A 538 -5.70 12.80 -0.64
CA LYS A 538 -6.95 13.42 -1.16
C LYS A 538 -6.85 14.94 -1.19
N LEU A 539 -6.41 15.55 -0.08
CA LEU A 539 -6.32 16.99 0.03
C LEU A 539 -5.25 17.58 -0.89
N GLU A 540 -4.11 16.90 -1.02
CA GLU A 540 -3.03 17.26 -1.93
C GLU A 540 -3.49 17.21 -3.39
N ILE A 541 -4.24 16.17 -3.80
CA ILE A 541 -4.79 16.04 -5.15
C ILE A 541 -5.85 17.12 -5.42
N LEU A 542 -6.76 17.38 -4.47
CA LEU A 542 -7.73 18.46 -4.58
C LEU A 542 -7.05 19.82 -4.78
N LYS A 543 -6.02 20.10 -3.98
CA LYS A 543 -5.25 21.34 -4.10
C LYS A 543 -4.54 21.43 -5.44
N LEU A 544 -3.90 20.34 -5.89
CA LEU A 544 -3.25 20.27 -7.19
C LEU A 544 -4.26 20.53 -8.33
N ARG A 545 -5.46 19.92 -8.26
CA ARG A 545 -6.51 20.13 -9.24
C ARG A 545 -6.91 21.61 -9.35
N GLU A 546 -7.12 22.27 -8.23
CA GLU A 546 -7.49 23.69 -8.21
C GLU A 546 -6.36 24.59 -8.73
N ASP A 547 -5.09 24.28 -8.40
CA ASP A 547 -3.95 25.06 -8.90
C ASP A 547 -3.77 24.88 -10.42
N VAL A 548 -3.92 23.66 -10.94
CA VAL A 548 -3.89 23.39 -12.39
C VAL A 548 -5.05 24.07 -13.08
N LYS A 549 -6.26 24.01 -12.50
CA LYS A 549 -7.44 24.71 -13.02
C LYS A 549 -7.23 26.23 -13.10
N LYS A 550 -6.65 26.82 -12.05
CA LYS A 550 -6.29 28.24 -12.04
C LYS A 550 -5.26 28.57 -13.13
N LYS A 551 -4.25 27.72 -13.32
CA LYS A 551 -3.18 27.91 -14.32
C LYS A 551 -3.71 27.78 -15.75
N ARG A 552 -4.55 26.77 -16.03
CA ARG A 552 -5.09 26.50 -17.37
C ARG A 552 -6.30 27.40 -17.73
N GLY A 553 -6.99 27.97 -16.74
CA GLY A 553 -8.17 28.82 -16.95
C GLY A 553 -9.24 28.13 -17.79
N ALA A 554 -9.69 28.76 -18.86
CA ALA A 554 -10.72 28.22 -19.76
C ALA A 554 -10.30 26.93 -20.52
N ALA A 555 -9.01 26.62 -20.57
CA ALA A 555 -8.50 25.39 -21.18
C ALA A 555 -8.46 24.20 -20.21
N PHE A 556 -8.93 24.36 -18.97
CA PHE A 556 -8.98 23.26 -18.02
C PHE A 556 -10.00 22.21 -18.44
N SER A 557 -9.60 20.95 -18.39
CA SER A 557 -10.45 19.78 -18.52
C SER A 557 -10.15 18.83 -17.36
N LEU A 558 -11.19 18.33 -16.70
CA LEU A 558 -11.06 17.38 -15.61
C LEU A 558 -10.40 16.08 -16.10
N GLN A 559 -10.86 15.55 -17.23
CA GLN A 559 -10.30 14.37 -17.86
C GLN A 559 -8.80 14.54 -18.15
N GLN A 560 -8.42 15.66 -18.77
CA GLN A 560 -7.00 15.92 -19.05
C GLN A 560 -6.16 16.06 -17.79
N PHE A 561 -6.74 16.62 -16.71
CA PHE A 561 -6.06 16.70 -15.42
C PHE A 561 -5.79 15.29 -14.87
N HIS A 562 -6.80 14.42 -14.87
CA HIS A 562 -6.67 13.06 -14.37
C HIS A 562 -5.71 12.22 -15.23
N ASP A 563 -5.82 12.32 -16.54
CA ASP A 563 -4.93 11.61 -17.48
C ASP A 563 -3.46 12.04 -17.30
N ASP A 564 -3.22 13.35 -17.14
CA ASP A 564 -1.87 13.89 -16.91
C ASP A 564 -1.32 13.45 -15.54
N PHE A 565 -2.20 13.37 -14.51
CA PHE A 565 -1.85 12.89 -13.18
C PHE A 565 -1.46 11.41 -13.22
N MET A 566 -2.28 10.56 -13.81
CA MET A 566 -2.05 9.11 -13.92
C MET A 566 -0.77 8.75 -14.65
N LYS A 567 -0.44 9.47 -15.72
CA LYS A 567 0.79 9.25 -16.49
C LYS A 567 2.07 9.52 -15.72
N GLN A 568 2.00 10.16 -14.56
CA GLN A 568 3.17 10.36 -13.70
C GLN A 568 3.51 9.13 -12.84
N GLY A 569 2.69 8.09 -12.88
CA GLY A 569 2.82 6.91 -12.02
C GLY A 569 2.36 7.18 -10.59
N THR A 570 2.73 6.29 -9.70
CA THR A 570 2.38 6.38 -8.27
C THR A 570 3.35 7.27 -7.46
N ALA A 571 4.01 8.22 -8.12
CA ALA A 571 4.97 9.13 -7.51
C ALA A 571 4.33 10.01 -6.40
N PRO A 572 5.13 10.49 -5.43
CA PRO A 572 4.68 11.49 -4.46
C PRO A 572 4.04 12.72 -5.15
N ILE A 573 2.99 13.26 -4.55
CA ILE A 573 2.21 14.37 -5.15
C ILE A 573 3.07 15.59 -5.43
N LYS A 574 4.11 15.84 -4.61
CA LYS A 574 5.09 16.92 -4.84
C LYS A 574 5.79 16.79 -6.21
N VAL A 575 6.14 15.58 -6.61
CA VAL A 575 6.76 15.30 -7.92
C VAL A 575 5.76 15.55 -9.05
N ILE A 576 4.54 15.07 -8.90
CA ILE A 576 3.48 15.26 -9.90
C ILE A 576 3.15 16.74 -10.04
N ARG A 577 3.05 17.46 -8.92
CA ARG A 577 2.84 18.91 -8.91
C ARG A 577 3.93 19.64 -9.71
N LYS A 578 5.19 19.30 -9.45
CA LYS A 578 6.33 19.89 -10.18
C LYS A 578 6.26 19.61 -11.69
N ALA A 579 5.90 18.38 -12.08
CA ALA A 579 5.74 18.00 -13.49
C ALA A 579 4.61 18.79 -14.18
N MET A 580 3.46 18.98 -13.52
CA MET A 580 2.27 19.63 -14.10
C MET A 580 2.32 21.16 -14.03
N LEU A 581 2.89 21.73 -12.98
CA LEU A 581 2.89 23.16 -12.73
C LEU A 581 4.24 23.83 -13.02
N HIS A 582 5.33 23.06 -13.14
CA HIS A 582 6.69 23.56 -13.30
C HIS A 582 7.10 24.51 -12.17
N ASP A 583 6.63 24.26 -10.95
CA ASP A 583 6.98 24.99 -9.74
C ASP A 583 7.24 24.06 -8.55
N ASP A 584 7.99 24.54 -7.56
CA ASP A 584 8.34 23.85 -6.33
C ASP A 584 7.54 24.39 -5.13
N SER A 585 6.38 25.02 -5.35
CA SER A 585 5.53 25.52 -4.27
C SER A 585 5.05 24.38 -3.36
N PRO A 586 4.77 24.65 -2.08
CA PRO A 586 4.21 23.65 -1.18
C PRO A 586 2.94 23.01 -1.73
N VAL A 587 2.74 21.73 -1.45
CA VAL A 587 1.55 21.01 -1.93
C VAL A 587 0.32 21.46 -1.14
N LEU A 588 0.45 21.67 0.20
CA LEU A 588 -0.62 22.17 1.09
C LEU A 588 -0.21 23.42 1.87
#